data_3ec8a797075ffc0e9538c616066eaed1
#
_entry.id   3ec8a797075ffc0e9538c616066eaed1
#
_cell.length_a   1.000
_cell.length_b   1.000
_cell.length_c   1.000
_cell.angle_alpha   90.00
_cell.angle_beta   90.00
_cell.angle_gamma   90.00
#
_symmetry.space_group_name_H-M   'P 1'
#
loop_
_entity.id
_entity.type
_entity.pdbx_description
1 polymer ?
#
loop_
_entity_poly.entity_id
_entity_poly.type
_entity_poly.pdbx_seq_one_letter_code
_entity_poly.pdbx_strand_id
1 'polypeptide(L)'
;ITKQDNKTINSFYALITSRQNCKYKPHKDLEFNSDTENSVEISKEKQELLESNYVCFRNKAGLPSRMFNGMMIQKNVDYFNIKYSNLNWNISYLSHGEIVVPEMIDFFFIPISPNMFLTPTPSGRIISFSDCIALNQCINALCQRSTYFFARDLNKCFGFSLSDPWAFEPYH
;
A
#
# COMPACT_ATOMS: atom_id res chain seq x y z
N ILE A 1 2.08 22.97 -6.04
CA ILE A 1 2.52 21.67 -6.59
C ILE A 1 2.56 21.79 -8.10
N THR A 2 3.68 21.50 -8.73
CA THR A 2 3.87 21.55 -10.18
C THR A 2 3.27 20.29 -10.85
N LYS A 3 3.17 20.31 -12.20
CA LYS A 3 2.76 19.12 -12.95
C LYS A 3 3.70 17.93 -12.75
N GLN A 4 5.01 18.22 -12.63
CA GLN A 4 6.02 17.19 -12.37
C GLN A 4 5.87 16.61 -10.95
N ASP A 5 5.59 17.46 -9.96
CA ASP A 5 5.33 17.01 -8.59
C ASP A 5 4.10 16.08 -8.54
N ASN A 6 3.02 16.44 -9.23
CA ASN A 6 1.82 15.63 -9.32
C ASN A 6 2.11 14.23 -9.88
N LYS A 7 2.94 14.14 -10.94
CA LYS A 7 3.34 12.85 -11.49
C LYS A 7 4.14 12.01 -10.48
N THR A 8 5.06 12.65 -9.76
CA THR A 8 5.87 11.98 -8.72
C THR A 8 4.98 11.49 -7.57
N ILE A 9 4.05 12.32 -7.11
CA ILE A 9 3.11 11.97 -6.03
C ILE A 9 2.19 10.84 -6.48
N ASN A 10 1.69 10.85 -7.71
CA ASN A 10 0.89 9.77 -8.28
C ASN A 10 1.65 8.44 -8.25
N SER A 11 2.90 8.44 -8.72
CA SER A 11 3.73 7.24 -8.74
C SER A 11 4.04 6.74 -7.33
N PHE A 12 4.30 7.64 -6.39
CA PHE A 12 4.54 7.30 -4.99
C PHE A 12 3.29 6.69 -4.34
N TYR A 13 2.13 7.29 -4.53
CA TYR A 13 0.86 6.77 -4.01
C TYR A 13 0.55 5.39 -4.59
N ALA A 14 0.69 5.24 -5.92
CA ALA A 14 0.47 3.97 -6.60
C ALA A 14 1.44 2.88 -6.10
N LEU A 15 2.68 3.23 -5.84
CA LEU A 15 3.69 2.30 -5.31
C LEU A 15 3.31 1.81 -3.90
N ILE A 16 2.93 2.72 -3.00
CA ILE A 16 2.53 2.36 -1.62
C ILE A 16 1.31 1.45 -1.66
N THR A 17 0.24 1.84 -2.35
CA THR A 17 -1.00 1.07 -2.42
C THR A 17 -0.80 -0.28 -3.10
N SER A 18 0.04 -0.37 -4.12
CA SER A 18 0.37 -1.64 -4.78
C SER A 18 1.15 -2.58 -3.86
N ARG A 19 2.09 -2.05 -3.06
CA ARG A 19 2.82 -2.84 -2.05
C ARG A 19 1.91 -3.35 -0.94
N GLN A 20 1.00 -2.52 -0.47
CA GLN A 20 -0.02 -2.92 0.52
C GLN A 20 -0.89 -4.05 -0.03
N ASN A 21 -1.36 -3.93 -1.26
CA ASN A 21 -2.15 -4.97 -1.91
C ASN A 21 -1.38 -6.29 -2.02
N CYS A 22 -0.10 -6.26 -2.38
CA CYS A 22 0.75 -7.47 -2.42
C CYS A 22 0.95 -8.10 -1.04
N LYS A 23 0.98 -7.30 0.03
CA LYS A 23 1.10 -7.79 1.42
C LYS A 23 -0.17 -8.49 1.90
N TYR A 24 -1.34 -7.88 1.65
CA TYR A 24 -2.61 -8.38 2.19
C TYR A 24 -3.32 -9.38 1.28
N LYS A 25 -2.97 -9.40 0.00
CA LYS A 25 -3.47 -10.36 -0.98
C LYS A 25 -2.28 -11.00 -1.71
N PRO A 26 -1.50 -11.84 -1.02
CA PRO A 26 -0.35 -12.45 -1.64
C PRO A 26 -0.81 -13.34 -2.81
N HIS A 27 -0.13 -13.21 -3.92
CA HIS A 27 -0.34 -14.11 -5.04
C HIS A 27 0.13 -15.51 -4.66
N LYS A 28 -0.61 -16.52 -5.10
CA LYS A 28 -0.15 -17.91 -4.96
C LYS A 28 1.04 -18.15 -5.89
N ASP A 29 1.91 -19.05 -5.50
CA ASP A 29 2.95 -19.54 -6.39
C ASP A 29 2.30 -20.11 -7.66
N LEU A 30 2.85 -19.80 -8.82
CA LEU A 30 2.38 -20.37 -10.07
C LEU A 30 3.01 -21.75 -10.22
N GLU A 31 2.19 -22.77 -10.20
CA GLU A 31 2.60 -24.13 -10.54
C GLU A 31 2.32 -24.34 -12.04
N PHE A 32 3.35 -24.68 -12.79
CA PHE A 32 3.19 -25.12 -14.16
C PHE A 32 2.95 -26.61 -14.13
N ASN A 33 1.81 -27.06 -14.63
CA ASN A 33 1.58 -28.48 -14.89
C ASN A 33 2.51 -28.91 -16.01
N SER A 34 3.70 -29.36 -15.63
CA SER A 34 4.57 -30.05 -16.57
C SER A 34 4.15 -31.52 -16.59
N ASP A 35 3.40 -31.91 -17.59
CA ASP A 35 3.14 -33.34 -17.90
C ASP A 35 4.45 -34.09 -18.30
N THR A 36 5.60 -33.44 -18.16
CA THR A 36 6.90 -34.04 -18.41
C THR A 36 7.41 -34.69 -17.13
N GLU A 37 7.31 -36.00 -17.07
CA GLU A 37 7.91 -36.86 -16.03
C GLU A 37 9.44 -36.73 -15.90
N ASN A 38 10.09 -35.91 -16.68
CA ASN A 38 11.52 -35.64 -16.64
C ASN A 38 11.86 -34.40 -15.84
N SER A 39 11.66 -34.45 -14.52
CA SER A 39 12.28 -33.50 -13.61
C SER A 39 13.79 -33.79 -13.55
N VAL A 40 14.59 -33.04 -14.29
CA VAL A 40 16.04 -33.07 -14.14
C VAL A 40 16.35 -32.46 -12.79
N GLU A 41 16.75 -33.29 -11.83
CA GLU A 41 17.28 -32.79 -10.57
C GLU A 41 18.57 -32.04 -10.83
N ILE A 42 18.53 -30.74 -10.62
CA ILE A 42 19.69 -29.86 -10.73
C ILE A 42 20.38 -29.86 -9.38
N SER A 43 21.69 -30.12 -9.34
CA SER A 43 22.45 -30.02 -8.11
C SER A 43 22.41 -28.61 -7.54
N LYS A 44 22.50 -28.48 -6.21
CA LYS A 44 22.45 -27.21 -5.51
C LYS A 44 23.48 -26.21 -6.05
N GLU A 45 24.69 -26.68 -6.37
CA GLU A 45 25.77 -25.85 -6.94
C GLU A 45 25.40 -25.28 -8.31
N LYS A 46 24.75 -26.09 -9.15
CA LYS A 46 24.26 -25.62 -10.45
C LYS A 46 23.10 -24.62 -10.29
N GLN A 47 22.24 -24.84 -9.30
CA GLN A 47 21.17 -23.91 -9.00
C GLN A 47 21.73 -22.56 -8.54
N GLU A 48 22.68 -22.54 -7.62
CA GLU A 48 23.37 -21.34 -7.15
C GLU A 48 24.09 -20.61 -8.30
N LEU A 49 24.74 -21.35 -9.20
CA LEU A 49 25.38 -20.78 -10.39
C LEU A 49 24.35 -20.14 -11.35
N LEU A 50 23.21 -20.77 -11.56
CA LEU A 50 22.14 -20.22 -12.41
C LEU A 50 21.51 -18.98 -11.76
N GLU A 51 21.26 -19.00 -10.45
CA GLU A 51 20.73 -17.88 -9.71
C GLU A 51 21.69 -16.67 -9.71
N SER A 52 23.00 -16.92 -9.62
CA SER A 52 24.03 -15.86 -9.72
C SER A 52 24.06 -15.20 -11.12
N ASN A 53 23.57 -15.90 -12.14
CA ASN A 53 23.40 -15.39 -13.50
C ASN A 53 21.96 -14.94 -13.80
N TYR A 54 21.16 -14.65 -12.74
CA TYR A 54 19.76 -14.21 -12.84
C TYR A 54 18.81 -15.24 -13.46
N VAL A 55 19.20 -16.51 -13.51
CA VAL A 55 18.34 -17.61 -13.96
C VAL A 55 17.77 -18.32 -12.74
N CYS A 56 16.49 -18.11 -12.48
CA CYS A 56 15.81 -18.82 -11.39
C CYS A 56 15.35 -20.19 -11.86
N PHE A 57 15.87 -21.22 -11.23
CA PHE A 57 15.49 -22.61 -11.47
C PHE A 57 14.87 -23.22 -10.22
N ARG A 58 13.79 -23.99 -10.37
CA ARG A 58 13.22 -24.78 -9.28
C ARG A 58 13.03 -26.22 -9.73
N ASN A 59 13.30 -27.15 -8.83
CA ASN A 59 13.10 -28.58 -9.07
C ASN A 59 11.63 -28.99 -9.28
N LYS A 60 10.69 -28.13 -8.88
CA LYS A 60 9.27 -28.21 -9.24
C LYS A 60 8.97 -27.05 -10.15
N ALA A 61 8.32 -27.32 -11.27
CA ALA A 61 7.96 -26.30 -12.27
C ALA A 61 7.00 -25.27 -11.64
N GLY A 62 7.56 -24.37 -10.84
CA GLY A 62 6.79 -23.33 -10.15
C GLY A 62 7.58 -22.04 -10.06
N LEU A 63 6.92 -20.93 -10.29
CA LEU A 63 7.49 -19.61 -10.07
C LEU A 63 6.94 -19.05 -8.73
N PRO A 64 7.83 -18.68 -7.79
CA PRO A 64 7.38 -18.10 -6.53
C PRO A 64 6.63 -16.80 -6.79
N SER A 65 5.55 -16.62 -6.08
CA SER A 65 4.74 -15.39 -6.15
C SER A 65 5.54 -14.12 -5.94
N ARG A 66 6.57 -14.16 -5.09
CA ARG A 66 7.48 -13.02 -4.84
C ARG A 66 8.18 -12.50 -6.11
N MET A 67 8.41 -13.35 -7.11
CA MET A 67 9.02 -12.92 -8.38
C MET A 67 8.05 -12.10 -9.23
N PHE A 68 6.75 -12.36 -9.08
CA PHE A 68 5.71 -11.59 -9.78
C PHE A 68 5.36 -10.28 -9.09
N ASN A 69 5.58 -10.19 -7.78
CA ASN A 69 5.22 -8.99 -7.02
C ASN A 69 5.84 -7.73 -7.62
N GLY A 70 7.10 -7.78 -8.05
CA GLY A 70 7.78 -6.65 -8.69
C GLY A 70 7.08 -6.23 -9.99
N MET A 71 6.80 -7.17 -10.88
CA MET A 71 6.10 -6.91 -12.14
C MET A 71 4.68 -6.43 -11.92
N MET A 72 3.96 -7.02 -10.96
CA MET A 72 2.60 -6.61 -10.63
C MET A 72 2.55 -5.21 -10.03
N ILE A 73 3.50 -4.87 -9.15
CA ILE A 73 3.63 -3.52 -8.60
C ILE A 73 3.89 -2.54 -9.75
N GLN A 74 4.85 -2.82 -10.63
CA GLN A 74 5.13 -1.94 -11.77
C GLN A 74 3.91 -1.76 -12.67
N LYS A 75 3.26 -2.85 -13.06
CA LYS A 75 2.01 -2.81 -13.85
C LYS A 75 0.94 -1.95 -13.20
N ASN A 76 0.75 -2.07 -11.87
CA ASN A 76 -0.24 -1.28 -11.15
C ASN A 76 0.14 0.20 -11.10
N VAL A 77 1.42 0.53 -10.92
CA VAL A 77 1.93 1.90 -10.97
C VAL A 77 1.70 2.52 -12.35
N ASP A 78 2.02 1.80 -13.41
CA ASP A 78 1.83 2.27 -14.78
C ASP A 78 0.33 2.47 -15.09
N TYR A 79 -0.50 1.50 -14.73
CA TYR A 79 -1.95 1.61 -14.88
C TYR A 79 -2.51 2.81 -14.12
N PHE A 80 -2.09 3.01 -12.87
CA PHE A 80 -2.51 4.15 -12.05
C PHE A 80 -2.11 5.48 -12.70
N ASN A 81 -0.87 5.60 -13.15
CA ASN A 81 -0.37 6.81 -13.80
C ASN A 81 -1.12 7.14 -15.09
N ILE A 82 -1.52 6.14 -15.86
CA ILE A 82 -2.34 6.33 -17.05
C ILE A 82 -3.76 6.78 -16.66
N LYS A 83 -4.40 6.01 -15.78
CA LYS A 83 -5.79 6.23 -15.39
C LYS A 83 -6.01 7.57 -14.67
N TYR A 84 -5.04 7.97 -13.86
CA TYR A 84 -5.10 9.16 -13.02
C TYR A 84 -4.09 10.24 -13.45
N SER A 85 -3.76 10.30 -14.73
CA SER A 85 -2.82 11.27 -15.30
C SER A 85 -3.19 12.73 -15.05
N ASN A 86 -4.49 13.02 -14.89
CA ASN A 86 -5.04 14.36 -14.65
C ASN A 86 -5.32 14.65 -13.16
N LEU A 87 -4.90 13.74 -12.26
CA LEU A 87 -5.10 13.95 -10.84
C LEU A 87 -4.18 15.07 -10.33
N ASN A 88 -4.77 16.05 -9.66
CA ASN A 88 -4.04 17.19 -9.10
C ASN A 88 -4.04 17.11 -7.59
N TRP A 89 -2.87 16.83 -7.02
CA TRP A 89 -2.67 16.79 -5.59
C TRP A 89 -2.49 18.19 -5.02
N ASN A 90 -3.12 18.45 -3.88
CA ASN A 90 -2.99 19.69 -3.14
C ASN A 90 -2.79 19.41 -1.66
N ILE A 91 -2.15 20.36 -0.98
CA ILE A 91 -1.94 20.26 0.46
C ILE A 91 -3.20 20.73 1.16
N SER A 92 -3.69 19.92 2.07
CA SER A 92 -4.79 20.25 2.98
C SER A 92 -4.29 20.30 4.41
N TYR A 93 -4.84 21.18 5.22
CA TYR A 93 -4.45 21.40 6.60
C TYR A 93 -5.67 21.23 7.51
N LEU A 94 -5.47 20.58 8.66
CA LEU A 94 -6.45 20.62 9.72
C LEU A 94 -6.35 21.95 10.47
N SER A 95 -7.49 22.63 10.66
CA SER A 95 -7.55 23.83 11.51
C SER A 95 -7.28 23.50 12.98
N HIS A 96 -7.72 22.31 13.41
CA HIS A 96 -7.56 21.80 14.77
C HIS A 96 -7.41 20.29 14.75
N GLY A 97 -6.63 19.78 15.71
CA GLY A 97 -6.46 18.34 15.88
C GLY A 97 -5.36 17.73 15.03
N GLU A 98 -5.31 16.43 15.07
CA GLU A 98 -4.33 15.60 14.37
C GLU A 98 -5.02 14.41 13.69
N ILE A 99 -4.35 13.85 12.70
CA ILE A 99 -4.84 12.71 11.93
C ILE A 99 -4.18 11.45 12.45
N VAL A 100 -4.97 10.39 12.55
CA VAL A 100 -4.45 9.03 12.66
C VAL A 100 -4.05 8.54 11.27
N VAL A 101 -2.90 7.90 11.17
CA VAL A 101 -2.40 7.33 9.93
C VAL A 101 -2.55 5.81 10.01
N PRO A 102 -3.48 5.20 9.25
CA PRO A 102 -3.63 3.76 9.21
C PRO A 102 -2.50 3.11 8.43
N GLU A 103 -2.19 1.86 8.73
CA GLU A 103 -1.27 1.04 7.93
C GLU A 103 -1.76 0.90 6.48
N MET A 104 -3.09 0.74 6.32
CA MET A 104 -3.72 0.63 5.01
C MET A 104 -4.34 1.96 4.60
N ILE A 105 -4.03 2.41 3.40
CA ILE A 105 -4.59 3.62 2.80
C ILE A 105 -5.50 3.20 1.65
N ASP A 106 -6.81 3.27 1.86
CA ASP A 106 -7.82 2.87 0.86
C ASP A 106 -8.42 4.06 0.10
N PHE A 107 -8.02 5.28 0.41
CA PHE A 107 -8.49 6.50 -0.25
C PHE A 107 -7.32 7.42 -0.58
N PHE A 108 -7.54 8.35 -1.50
CA PHE A 108 -6.52 9.29 -1.97
C PHE A 108 -6.07 10.26 -0.86
N PHE A 109 -5.11 9.81 -0.08
CA PHE A 109 -4.62 10.51 1.08
C PHE A 109 -3.15 10.15 1.33
N ILE A 110 -2.30 11.16 1.49
CA ILE A 110 -0.89 10.97 1.87
C ILE A 110 -0.59 11.89 3.04
N PRO A 111 -0.37 11.36 4.25
CA PRO A 111 0.00 12.18 5.40
C PRO A 111 1.41 12.76 5.22
N ILE A 112 1.58 14.04 5.52
CA ILE A 112 2.88 14.73 5.52
C ILE A 112 3.30 15.04 6.95
N SER A 113 2.35 15.48 7.75
CA SER A 113 2.53 15.78 9.17
C SER A 113 1.24 15.45 9.93
N PRO A 114 1.21 15.51 11.27
CA PRO A 114 0.01 15.19 12.03
C PRO A 114 -1.23 16.02 11.67
N ASN A 115 -1.05 17.20 11.11
CA ASN A 115 -2.13 18.11 10.73
C ASN A 115 -2.10 18.54 9.26
N MET A 116 -1.26 17.89 8.43
CA MET A 116 -1.08 18.24 7.02
C MET A 116 -0.99 17.00 6.16
N PHE A 117 -1.70 17.00 5.03
CA PHE A 117 -1.75 15.86 4.12
C PHE A 117 -2.02 16.28 2.68
N LEU A 118 -1.70 15.40 1.74
CA LEU A 118 -2.04 15.54 0.33
C LEU A 118 -3.34 14.81 0.01
N THR A 119 -4.20 15.50 -0.74
CA THR A 119 -5.43 14.95 -1.32
C THR A 119 -5.61 15.49 -2.73
N PRO A 120 -6.27 14.74 -3.62
CA PRO A 120 -6.59 15.23 -4.96
C PRO A 120 -7.82 16.14 -4.93
N THR A 121 -7.64 17.36 -4.52
CA THR A 121 -8.68 18.40 -4.50
C THR A 121 -8.32 19.49 -5.48
N PRO A 122 -9.30 20.25 -6.02
CA PRO A 122 -9.02 21.35 -6.96
C PRO A 122 -8.13 22.45 -6.38
N SER A 123 -8.16 22.64 -5.07
CA SER A 123 -7.32 23.58 -4.34
C SER A 123 -7.02 23.05 -2.94
N GLY A 124 -5.92 23.51 -2.34
CA GLY A 124 -5.64 23.23 -0.94
C GLY A 124 -6.78 23.69 -0.03
N ARG A 125 -7.15 22.88 0.95
CA ARG A 125 -8.25 23.16 1.89
C ARG A 125 -7.75 23.27 3.31
N ILE A 126 -8.36 24.19 4.03
CA ILE A 126 -8.34 24.16 5.49
C ILE A 126 -9.55 23.31 5.90
N ILE A 127 -9.27 22.19 6.53
CA ILE A 127 -10.28 21.26 7.00
C ILE A 127 -10.79 21.75 8.34
N SER A 128 -12.09 21.89 8.46
CA SER A 128 -12.75 22.34 9.71
C SER A 128 -12.62 21.29 10.82
N PHE A 129 -12.92 21.69 12.05
CA PHE A 129 -12.92 20.77 13.18
C PHE A 129 -13.91 19.61 13.00
N SER A 130 -15.11 19.89 12.49
CA SER A 130 -16.12 18.86 12.23
C SER A 130 -15.68 17.87 11.15
N ASP A 131 -15.03 18.37 10.07
CA ASP A 131 -14.50 17.51 9.02
C ASP A 131 -13.29 16.70 9.49
N CYS A 132 -12.49 17.23 10.44
CA CYS A 132 -11.42 16.47 11.09
C CYS A 132 -11.98 15.26 11.86
N ILE A 133 -13.05 15.47 12.64
CA ILE A 133 -13.74 14.39 13.34
C ILE A 133 -14.24 13.34 12.34
N ALA A 134 -14.93 13.76 11.31
CA ALA A 134 -15.45 12.85 10.27
C ALA A 134 -14.32 12.08 9.57
N LEU A 135 -13.21 12.74 9.25
CA LEU A 135 -12.04 12.10 8.66
C LEU A 135 -11.45 11.03 9.57
N ASN A 136 -11.22 11.34 10.85
CA ASN A 136 -10.70 10.37 11.82
C ASN A 136 -11.68 9.22 12.08
N GLN A 137 -12.98 9.44 12.02
CA GLN A 137 -13.98 8.37 12.09
C GLN A 137 -13.91 7.44 10.87
N CYS A 138 -13.73 7.98 9.66
CA CYS A 138 -13.48 7.17 8.46
C CYS A 138 -12.18 6.37 8.58
N ILE A 139 -11.11 7.00 9.07
CA ILE A 139 -9.83 6.34 9.30
C ILE A 139 -9.95 5.25 10.36
N ASN A 140 -10.75 5.45 11.40
CA ASN A 140 -10.99 4.44 12.44
C ASN A 140 -11.50 3.12 11.84
N ALA A 141 -12.41 3.18 10.87
CA ALA A 141 -12.91 2.00 10.18
C ALA A 141 -11.80 1.26 9.40
N LEU A 142 -10.79 1.99 8.88
CA LEU A 142 -9.62 1.38 8.23
C LEU A 142 -8.65 0.80 9.26
N CYS A 143 -8.45 1.48 10.39
CA CYS A 143 -7.59 1.02 11.46
C CYS A 143 -8.06 -0.31 12.06
N GLN A 144 -9.38 -0.58 12.08
CA GLN A 144 -9.93 -1.86 12.51
C GLN A 144 -9.48 -3.05 11.64
N ARG A 145 -9.04 -2.80 10.40
CA ARG A 145 -8.52 -3.81 9.48
C ARG A 145 -6.99 -3.82 9.40
N SER A 146 -6.34 -2.94 10.12
CA SER A 146 -4.90 -2.75 10.10
C SER A 146 -4.26 -3.38 11.33
N THR A 147 -3.05 -3.91 11.18
CA THR A 147 -2.27 -4.46 12.30
C THR A 147 -1.79 -3.36 13.24
N TYR A 148 -1.57 -2.16 12.71
CA TYR A 148 -1.11 -0.99 13.46
C TYR A 148 -1.56 0.31 12.80
N PHE A 149 -1.50 1.37 13.56
CA PHE A 149 -1.70 2.74 13.10
C PHE A 149 -0.70 3.67 13.81
N PHE A 150 -0.55 4.87 13.29
CA PHE A 150 0.33 5.89 13.85
C PHE A 150 -0.46 7.14 14.22
N ALA A 151 -0.16 7.68 15.37
CA ALA A 151 -0.59 9.01 15.79
C ALA A 151 0.53 9.63 16.62
N ARG A 152 0.74 10.94 16.51
CA ARG A 152 1.68 11.65 17.36
C ARG A 152 1.09 11.84 18.76
N ASP A 153 -0.17 12.26 18.82
CA ASP A 153 -0.91 12.46 20.07
C ASP A 153 -2.37 12.05 19.88
N LEU A 154 -2.74 10.89 20.42
CA LEU A 154 -4.10 10.36 20.31
C LEU A 154 -5.17 11.26 20.91
N ASN A 155 -4.83 12.04 21.93
CA ASN A 155 -5.77 12.98 22.56
C ASN A 155 -6.17 14.12 21.63
N LYS A 156 -5.38 14.37 20.58
CA LYS A 156 -5.66 15.35 19.53
C LYS A 156 -6.31 14.76 18.29
N CYS A 157 -6.45 13.44 18.21
CA CYS A 157 -7.10 12.75 17.11
C CYS A 157 -8.62 12.69 17.36
N PHE A 158 -9.27 13.83 17.28
CA PHE A 158 -10.71 13.95 17.54
C PHE A 158 -11.53 13.07 16.61
N GLY A 159 -12.49 12.34 17.17
CA GLY A 159 -13.32 11.39 16.41
C GLY A 159 -12.71 9.99 16.26
N PHE A 160 -11.45 9.81 16.63
CA PHE A 160 -10.83 8.49 16.71
C PHE A 160 -11.15 7.88 18.09
N SER A 161 -11.57 6.63 18.09
CA SER A 161 -11.76 5.86 19.33
C SER A 161 -11.12 4.49 19.12
N LEU A 162 -10.30 4.08 20.07
CA LEU A 162 -9.90 2.69 20.18
C LEU A 162 -11.15 1.92 20.67
N SER A 163 -11.86 1.28 19.76
CA SER A 163 -12.74 0.19 20.16
C SER A 163 -11.86 -0.87 20.82
N ASP A 164 -12.36 -1.45 21.91
CA ASP A 164 -11.69 -2.35 22.83
C ASP A 164 -10.58 -3.17 22.15
N PRO A 165 -9.29 -3.06 22.54
CA PRO A 165 -8.19 -3.76 21.91
C PRO A 165 -8.31 -5.30 21.95
N TRP A 166 -9.23 -5.83 22.74
CA TRP A 166 -9.51 -7.26 22.87
C TRP A 166 -10.58 -7.78 21.91
N ALA A 167 -11.21 -6.92 21.11
CA ALA A 167 -12.18 -7.32 20.08
C ALA A 167 -11.51 -7.81 18.76
N PHE A 168 -10.19 -7.82 18.68
CA PHE A 168 -9.47 -8.38 17.57
C PHE A 168 -9.33 -9.90 17.74
N GLU A 169 -10.33 -10.67 17.33
CA GLU A 169 -10.07 -12.06 16.98
C GLU A 169 -9.23 -12.06 15.70
N PRO A 170 -8.03 -12.67 15.74
CA PRO A 170 -7.23 -12.81 14.52
C PRO A 170 -8.00 -13.70 13.56
N TYR A 171 -8.30 -13.20 12.37
CA TYR A 171 -8.82 -14.02 11.29
C TYR A 171 -7.77 -15.09 10.95
N HIS A 172 -8.12 -16.33 11.24
CA HIS A 172 -7.37 -17.53 10.86
C HIS A 172 -7.47 -17.78 9.34
#